data_ad7ff9fbe06b5ef954adee52fdf40d5e
#
_entry.id   ad7ff9fbe06b5ef954adee52fdf40d5e
#
_cell.length_a   1.000
_cell.length_b   1.000
_cell.length_c   1.000
_cell.angle_alpha   90.00
_cell.angle_beta   90.00
_cell.angle_gamma   90.00
#
_symmetry.space_group_name_H-M   'P 1'
#
loop_
_entity.id
_entity.type
_entity.pdbx_description
1 polymer ?
#
loop_
_entity_poly.entity_id
_entity_poly.type
_entity_poly.pdbx_seq_one_letter_code
_entity_poly.pdbx_strand_id
1 'polypeptide(L)'
;MNKKQNEVIQFLLKFKTATENQLIKLTNCNMQDINYLLTNKLIIKDKDTGLIYHKLRGLDIKFMVALDVICKYQKNLQIYEKGKFPVIISFVVENITYDIIVARLIEQKRIFEMLDEIPSSDKIILVIENKELY
;
A
#
# COMPACT_ATOMS: atom_id res chain seq x y z
N MET A 1 -12.08 19.63 -9.72
CA MET A 1 -11.08 18.84 -8.95
C MET A 1 -9.68 19.29 -9.38
N ASN A 2 -8.80 19.55 -8.42
CA ASN A 2 -7.44 20.02 -8.72
C ASN A 2 -6.47 18.85 -8.98
N LYS A 3 -5.22 19.20 -9.30
CA LYS A 3 -4.19 18.21 -9.64
C LYS A 3 -3.89 17.26 -8.47
N LYS A 4 -3.80 17.78 -7.24
CA LYS A 4 -3.51 16.96 -6.05
C LYS A 4 -4.63 15.98 -5.75
N GLN A 5 -5.87 16.41 -5.86
CA GLN A 5 -7.03 15.56 -5.68
C GLN A 5 -7.05 14.43 -6.71
N ASN A 6 -6.73 14.73 -7.96
CA ASN A 6 -6.64 13.71 -8.99
C ASN A 6 -5.50 12.72 -8.72
N GLU A 7 -4.36 13.19 -8.22
CA GLU A 7 -3.25 12.30 -7.83
C GLU A 7 -3.65 11.32 -6.74
N VAL A 8 -4.46 11.76 -5.75
CA VAL A 8 -4.98 10.87 -4.71
C VAL A 8 -5.85 9.77 -5.30
N ILE A 9 -6.75 10.13 -6.22
CA ILE A 9 -7.61 9.15 -6.90
C ILE A 9 -6.77 8.15 -7.66
N GLN A 10 -5.80 8.60 -8.46
CA GLN A 10 -4.92 7.71 -9.23
C GLN A 10 -4.10 6.81 -8.31
N PHE A 11 -3.63 7.34 -7.19
CA PHE A 11 -2.92 6.55 -6.19
C PHE A 11 -3.79 5.40 -5.66
N LEU A 12 -5.04 5.69 -5.29
CA LEU A 12 -5.94 4.67 -4.75
C LEU A 12 -6.44 3.69 -5.82
N LEU A 13 -6.52 4.10 -7.07
CA LEU A 13 -6.79 3.17 -8.17
C LEU A 13 -5.65 2.17 -8.34
N LYS A 14 -4.42 2.58 -8.07
CA LYS A 14 -3.23 1.75 -8.20
C LYS A 14 -2.95 0.90 -6.96
N PHE A 15 -2.96 1.52 -5.78
CA PHE A 15 -2.56 0.89 -4.52
C PHE A 15 -3.72 0.53 -3.60
N LYS A 16 -4.94 0.66 -4.05
CA LYS A 16 -6.22 0.23 -3.44
C LYS A 16 -6.58 0.91 -2.13
N THR A 17 -5.75 0.86 -1.11
CA THR A 17 -6.11 1.23 0.27
C THR A 17 -4.95 1.92 0.96
N ALA A 18 -5.23 3.02 1.65
CA ALA A 18 -4.22 3.78 2.38
C ALA A 18 -4.83 4.46 3.61
N THR A 19 -3.97 4.83 4.57
CA THR A 19 -4.36 5.75 5.64
C THR A 19 -4.28 7.20 5.15
N GLU A 20 -4.92 8.11 5.88
CA GLU A 20 -4.81 9.55 5.59
C GLU A 20 -3.34 10.00 5.59
N ASN A 21 -2.56 9.58 6.58
CA ASN A 21 -1.15 9.94 6.69
C ASN A 21 -0.33 9.42 5.52
N GLN A 22 -0.58 8.21 5.07
CA GLN A 22 0.10 7.64 3.90
C GLN A 22 -0.21 8.46 2.64
N LEU A 23 -1.47 8.83 2.44
CA LEU A 23 -1.85 9.68 1.30
C LEU A 23 -1.13 11.02 1.34
N ILE A 24 -1.08 11.67 2.51
CA ILE A 24 -0.40 12.95 2.67
C ILE A 24 1.11 12.81 2.38
N LYS A 25 1.75 11.79 2.91
CA LYS A 25 3.19 11.57 2.72
C LYS A 25 3.55 11.20 1.29
N LEU A 26 2.75 10.39 0.64
CA LEU A 26 3.12 9.80 -0.66
C LEU A 26 2.59 10.58 -1.86
N THR A 27 1.53 11.38 -1.70
CA THR A 27 1.00 12.21 -2.78
C THR A 27 1.25 13.71 -2.57
N ASN A 28 1.72 14.10 -1.39
CA ASN A 28 1.86 15.50 -0.99
C ASN A 28 0.53 16.28 -0.99
N CYS A 29 -0.59 15.58 -0.86
CA CYS A 29 -1.89 16.22 -0.66
C CYS A 29 -2.04 16.72 0.78
N ASN A 30 -3.09 17.46 1.06
CA ASN A 30 -3.45 17.89 2.41
C ASN A 30 -4.81 17.35 2.82
N MET A 31 -5.20 17.58 4.07
CA MET A 31 -6.50 17.10 4.57
C MET A 31 -7.68 17.74 3.85
N GLN A 32 -7.55 18.96 3.33
CA GLN A 32 -8.61 19.60 2.56
C GLN A 32 -8.88 18.83 1.26
N ASP A 33 -7.82 18.35 0.61
CA ASP A 33 -7.95 17.53 -0.61
C ASP A 33 -8.69 16.23 -0.29
N ILE A 34 -8.30 15.55 0.79
CA ILE A 34 -8.94 14.29 1.21
C ILE A 34 -10.41 14.54 1.57
N ASN A 35 -10.69 15.57 2.35
CA ASN A 35 -12.07 15.91 2.75
C ASN A 35 -12.96 16.24 1.56
N TYR A 36 -12.43 16.96 0.57
CA TYR A 36 -13.15 17.23 -0.67
C TYR A 36 -13.56 15.92 -1.37
N LEU A 37 -12.62 14.99 -1.51
CA LEU A 37 -12.87 13.72 -2.19
C LEU A 37 -13.85 12.84 -1.42
N LEU A 38 -13.79 12.83 -0.10
CA LEU A 38 -14.73 12.08 0.75
C LEU A 38 -16.14 12.69 0.67
N THR A 39 -16.25 14.01 0.77
CA THR A 39 -17.53 14.71 0.71
C THR A 39 -18.24 14.50 -0.62
N ASN A 40 -17.47 14.48 -1.71
CA ASN A 40 -17.99 14.25 -3.06
C ASN A 40 -18.11 12.77 -3.42
N LYS A 41 -17.85 11.87 -2.49
CA LYS A 41 -17.99 10.42 -2.64
C LYS A 41 -17.11 9.83 -3.74
N LEU A 42 -15.98 10.47 -4.01
CA LEU A 42 -15.00 9.98 -4.98
C LEU A 42 -14.06 8.95 -4.39
N ILE A 43 -13.89 9.00 -3.07
CA ILE A 43 -13.18 7.99 -2.27
C ILE A 43 -14.03 7.66 -1.05
N ILE A 44 -13.74 6.54 -0.40
CA ILE A 44 -14.53 6.03 0.72
C ILE A 44 -13.62 5.83 1.93
N LYS A 45 -14.13 6.18 3.11
CA LYS A 45 -13.45 5.91 4.37
C LYS A 45 -14.20 4.80 5.11
N ASP A 46 -13.50 3.72 5.41
CA ASP A 46 -14.07 2.62 6.19
C ASP A 46 -14.31 3.05 7.63
N LYS A 47 -15.52 2.82 8.14
CA LYS A 47 -15.92 3.29 9.47
C LYS A 47 -15.17 2.58 10.60
N ASP A 48 -14.85 1.31 10.43
CA ASP A 48 -14.25 0.50 11.48
C ASP A 48 -12.75 0.71 11.60
N THR A 49 -12.07 0.88 10.46
CA THR A 49 -10.60 0.96 10.42
C THR A 49 -10.06 2.36 10.15
N GLY A 50 -10.90 3.27 9.61
CA GLY A 50 -10.46 4.58 9.17
C GLY A 50 -9.65 4.57 7.87
N LEU A 51 -9.51 3.41 7.23
CA LEU A 51 -8.79 3.29 5.98
C LEU A 51 -9.57 3.88 4.81
N ILE A 52 -8.84 4.44 3.85
CA ILE A 52 -9.40 5.09 2.68
C ILE A 52 -9.16 4.21 1.45
N TYR A 53 -10.17 4.07 0.61
CA TYR A 53 -10.06 3.26 -0.60
C TYR A 53 -10.96 3.81 -1.71
N HIS A 54 -10.70 3.35 -2.93
CA HIS A 54 -11.54 3.65 -4.09
C HIS A 54 -12.55 2.51 -4.28
N LYS A 55 -13.83 2.84 -4.47
CA LYS A 55 -14.91 1.84 -4.58
C LYS A 55 -14.67 0.81 -5.69
N LEU A 56 -13.98 1.18 -6.77
CA LEU A 56 -13.66 0.27 -7.87
C LEU A 56 -12.59 -0.76 -7.51
N ARG A 57 -11.80 -0.50 -6.47
CA ARG A 57 -10.71 -1.39 -6.04
C ARG A 57 -11.04 -2.14 -4.75
N GLY A 58 -11.88 -1.55 -3.89
CA GLY A 58 -12.24 -2.13 -2.62
C GLY A 58 -11.18 -1.97 -1.53
N LEU A 59 -11.53 -2.41 -0.34
CA LEU A 59 -10.66 -2.35 0.83
C LEU A 59 -9.70 -3.55 0.83
N ASP A 60 -8.40 -3.27 0.87
CA ASP A 60 -7.36 -4.30 0.94
C ASP A 60 -6.27 -3.88 1.93
N ILE A 61 -6.34 -4.43 3.15
CA ILE A 61 -5.44 -4.08 4.26
C ILE A 61 -3.98 -4.36 3.92
N LYS A 62 -3.69 -5.35 3.09
CA LYS A 62 -2.30 -5.67 2.71
C LYS A 62 -1.59 -4.49 2.07
N PHE A 63 -2.30 -3.70 1.26
CA PHE A 63 -1.72 -2.50 0.65
C PHE A 63 -1.37 -1.45 1.68
N MET A 64 -2.24 -1.23 2.67
CA MET A 64 -1.93 -0.31 3.77
C MET A 64 -0.69 -0.74 4.54
N VAL A 65 -0.56 -2.03 4.84
CA VAL A 65 0.61 -2.57 5.53
C VAL A 65 1.88 -2.38 4.69
N ALA A 66 1.81 -2.68 3.39
CA ALA A 66 2.93 -2.48 2.48
C ALA A 66 3.32 -1.00 2.37
N LEU A 67 2.35 -0.09 2.32
CA LEU A 67 2.61 1.35 2.26
C LEU A 67 3.26 1.87 3.55
N ASP A 68 3.00 1.26 4.70
CA ASP A 68 3.73 1.59 5.93
C ASP A 68 5.23 1.34 5.78
N VAL A 69 5.60 0.24 5.14
CA VAL A 69 7.02 -0.06 4.85
C VAL A 69 7.59 1.01 3.92
N ILE A 70 6.87 1.35 2.85
CA ILE A 70 7.29 2.39 1.90
C ILE A 70 7.57 3.71 2.62
N CYS A 71 6.67 4.13 3.52
CA CYS A 71 6.81 5.38 4.26
C CYS A 71 8.07 5.43 5.13
N LYS A 72 8.56 4.31 5.61
CA LYS A 72 9.80 4.24 6.39
C LYS A 72 11.04 4.57 5.56
N TYR A 73 10.98 4.37 4.25
CA TYR A 73 12.08 4.62 3.32
C TYR A 73 11.90 5.90 2.50
N GLN A 74 10.92 6.72 2.83
CA GLN A 74 10.47 7.85 2.00
C GLN A 74 11.61 8.79 1.58
N LYS A 75 12.58 9.06 2.45
CA LYS A 75 13.68 9.99 2.15
C LYS A 75 14.57 9.53 1.00
N ASN A 76 14.75 8.24 0.85
CA ASN A 76 15.66 7.65 -0.15
C ASN A 76 14.91 6.90 -1.23
N LEU A 77 13.58 7.00 -1.23
CA LEU A 77 12.72 6.28 -2.15
C LEU A 77 12.88 6.82 -3.57
N GLN A 78 13.25 5.96 -4.50
CA GLN A 78 13.42 6.30 -5.92
C GLN A 78 12.14 6.05 -6.71
N ILE A 79 11.56 4.87 -6.58
CA ILE A 79 10.33 4.48 -7.26
C ILE A 79 9.64 3.36 -6.48
N TYR A 80 8.33 3.26 -6.60
CA TYR A 80 7.56 2.13 -6.09
C TYR A 80 6.41 1.80 -7.02
N GLU A 81 6.13 0.51 -7.16
CA GLU A 81 5.15 -0.01 -8.10
C GLU A 81 4.38 -1.18 -7.51
N LYS A 82 3.15 -1.39 -7.99
CA LYS A 82 2.35 -2.56 -7.62
C LYS A 82 3.04 -3.83 -8.13
N GLY A 83 3.14 -4.84 -7.26
CA GLY A 83 3.70 -6.15 -7.61
C GLY A 83 2.67 -7.13 -8.14
N LYS A 84 3.12 -8.36 -8.42
CA LYS A 84 2.27 -9.50 -8.75
C LYS A 84 2.26 -10.45 -7.57
N PHE A 85 1.08 -11.03 -7.24
CA PHE A 85 0.98 -11.98 -6.12
C PHE A 85 2.13 -13.00 -6.13
N PRO A 86 2.80 -13.28 -5.00
CA PRO A 86 2.49 -12.80 -3.65
C PRO A 86 3.08 -11.43 -3.29
N VAL A 87 3.81 -10.78 -4.19
CA VAL A 87 4.38 -9.46 -3.97
C VAL A 87 3.28 -8.40 -4.06
N ILE A 88 3.16 -7.57 -3.04
CA ILE A 88 2.15 -6.50 -2.99
C ILE A 88 2.68 -5.25 -3.68
N ILE A 89 3.85 -4.77 -3.26
CA ILE A 89 4.51 -3.59 -3.81
C ILE A 89 6.00 -3.86 -3.91
N SER A 90 6.63 -3.39 -4.98
CA SER A 90 8.08 -3.35 -5.12
C SER A 90 8.55 -1.90 -5.05
N PHE A 91 9.70 -1.65 -4.43
CA PHE A 91 10.26 -0.31 -4.37
C PHE A 91 11.78 -0.33 -4.48
N VAL A 92 12.35 0.82 -4.86
CA VAL A 92 13.79 0.96 -5.05
C VAL A 92 14.33 2.04 -4.13
N VAL A 93 15.35 1.70 -3.36
CA VAL A 93 16.12 2.59 -2.49
C VAL A 93 17.59 2.33 -2.73
N GLU A 94 18.37 3.38 -3.01
CA GLU A 94 19.82 3.28 -3.26
C GLU A 94 20.17 2.21 -4.32
N ASN A 95 19.36 2.16 -5.38
CA ASN A 95 19.51 1.21 -6.50
C ASN A 95 19.31 -0.26 -6.11
N ILE A 96 18.75 -0.52 -4.92
CA ILE A 96 18.38 -1.87 -4.47
C ILE A 96 16.88 -2.02 -4.58
N THR A 97 16.41 -3.08 -5.23
CA THR A 97 14.98 -3.40 -5.36
C THR A 97 14.52 -4.29 -4.21
N TYR A 98 13.47 -3.84 -3.54
CA TYR A 98 12.83 -4.58 -2.45
C TYR A 98 11.42 -5.00 -2.89
N ASP A 99 11.09 -6.26 -2.69
CA ASP A 99 9.72 -6.76 -2.86
C ASP A 99 9.06 -6.94 -1.51
N ILE A 100 7.88 -6.35 -1.33
CA ILE A 100 7.12 -6.47 -0.09
C ILE A 100 6.06 -7.55 -0.23
N ILE A 101 6.09 -8.53 0.67
CA ILE A 101 5.09 -9.58 0.77
C ILE A 101 4.43 -9.45 2.15
N VAL A 102 3.10 -9.40 2.17
CA VAL A 102 2.33 -9.39 3.41
C VAL A 102 1.64 -10.74 3.54
N ALA A 103 2.10 -11.56 4.49
CA ALA A 103 1.60 -12.91 4.70
C ALA A 103 0.60 -12.95 5.86
N ARG A 104 -0.69 -12.94 5.54
CA ARG A 104 -1.75 -13.10 6.55
C ARG A 104 -1.78 -14.55 7.03
N LEU A 105 -2.30 -14.79 8.26
CA LEU A 105 -2.28 -16.11 8.87
C LEU A 105 -2.74 -17.25 7.96
N ILE A 106 -3.85 -17.03 7.26
CA ILE A 106 -4.44 -18.04 6.37
C ILE A 106 -3.58 -18.31 5.13
N GLU A 107 -2.69 -17.38 4.78
CA GLU A 107 -1.87 -17.45 3.57
C GLU A 107 -0.43 -17.89 3.81
N GLN A 108 0.03 -17.88 5.06
CA GLN A 108 1.47 -18.02 5.38
C GLN A 108 2.09 -19.28 4.80
N LYS A 109 1.43 -20.42 4.98
CA LYS A 109 1.94 -21.69 4.47
C LYS A 109 2.14 -21.65 2.95
N ARG A 110 1.13 -21.19 2.23
CA ARG A 110 1.16 -21.09 0.77
C ARG A 110 2.25 -20.13 0.29
N ILE A 111 2.35 -18.97 0.93
CA ILE A 111 3.35 -17.96 0.56
C ILE A 111 4.75 -18.49 0.84
N PHE A 112 4.99 -19.13 2.00
CA PHE A 112 6.29 -19.69 2.31
C PHE A 112 6.73 -20.76 1.30
N GLU A 113 5.80 -21.56 0.81
CA GLU A 113 6.08 -22.55 -0.23
C GLU A 113 6.43 -21.91 -1.57
N MET A 114 5.95 -20.69 -1.83
CA MET A 114 6.18 -19.96 -3.07
C MET A 114 7.47 -19.12 -3.07
N LEU A 115 8.09 -18.87 -1.91
CA LEU A 115 9.20 -17.92 -1.82
C LEU A 115 10.35 -18.23 -2.76
N ASP A 116 10.70 -19.52 -2.94
CA ASP A 116 11.79 -19.94 -3.81
C ASP A 116 11.46 -19.78 -5.29
N GLU A 117 10.20 -19.61 -5.64
CA GLU A 117 9.73 -19.49 -7.03
C GLU A 117 9.55 -18.05 -7.48
N ILE A 118 9.69 -17.09 -6.55
CA ILE A 118 9.49 -15.67 -6.85
C ILE A 118 10.68 -15.17 -7.69
N PRO A 119 10.40 -14.52 -8.85
CA PRO A 119 11.48 -13.94 -9.65
C PRO A 119 12.31 -12.97 -8.83
N SER A 120 13.61 -13.03 -9.00
CA SER A 120 14.55 -12.32 -8.14
C SER A 120 14.44 -10.81 -8.21
N SER A 121 14.05 -10.20 -7.12
CA SER A 121 14.47 -8.87 -6.76
C SER A 121 15.73 -8.98 -5.91
N ASP A 122 16.33 -7.85 -5.57
CA ASP A 122 17.53 -7.88 -4.73
C ASP A 122 17.23 -8.36 -3.32
N LYS A 123 16.08 -7.93 -2.75
CA LYS A 123 15.68 -8.26 -1.40
C LYS A 123 14.16 -8.42 -1.27
N ILE A 124 13.76 -9.24 -0.31
CA ILE A 124 12.35 -9.45 0.05
C ILE A 124 12.12 -8.97 1.48
N ILE A 125 11.11 -8.15 1.66
CA ILE A 125 10.60 -7.78 2.99
C ILE A 125 9.31 -8.57 3.22
N LEU A 126 9.36 -9.46 4.18
CA LEU A 126 8.21 -10.31 4.53
C LEU A 126 7.56 -9.79 5.81
N VAL A 127 6.34 -9.28 5.68
CA VAL A 127 5.54 -8.85 6.83
C VAL A 127 4.61 -9.99 7.20
N ILE A 128 4.76 -10.51 8.41
CA ILE A 128 4.02 -11.68 8.88
C ILE A 128 2.98 -11.23 9.92
N GLU A 129 1.74 -11.65 9.72
CA GLU A 129 0.67 -11.48 10.69
C GLU A 129 0.93 -12.45 11.85
N ASN A 130 0.99 -11.91 13.08
CA ASN A 130 1.32 -12.68 14.28
C ASN A 130 0.05 -13.19 14.96
N LYS A 131 0.01 -14.50 15.19
CA LYS A 131 -1.11 -15.17 15.86
C LYS A 131 -1.38 -14.66 17.28
N GLU A 132 -0.34 -14.24 17.98
CA GLU A 132 -0.44 -13.77 19.37
C GLU A 132 -1.15 -12.43 19.52
N LEU A 133 -1.42 -11.74 18.42
CA LEU A 133 -2.12 -10.47 18.44
C LEU A 133 -3.64 -10.61 18.48
N TYR A 134 -4.17 -11.83 18.51
CA TYR A 134 -5.61 -12.11 18.50
C TYR A 134 -6.09 -12.71 19.81
#